data_bba0bd5fdce20e236078ca88cb0e4cb2
#
_entry.id   bba0bd5fdce20e236078ca88cb0e4cb2
#
_cell.length_a   1.000
_cell.length_b   1.000
_cell.length_c   1.000
_cell.angle_alpha   90.00
_cell.angle_beta   90.00
_cell.angle_gamma   90.00
#
_symmetry.space_group_name_H-M   'P 1'
#
loop_
_entity.id
_entity.type
_entity.pdbx_description
1 polymer ?
#
loop_
_entity_poly.entity_id
_entity_poly.type
_entity_poly.pdbx_seq_one_letter_code
_entity_poly.pdbx_strand_id
1 'polypeptide(L)'
;MTATMRAVVLDAPGPPEVLRIRELAVPEPRPGWVLIRVKAFGINRSELHTRLGLAQGVTFPRVLGIEATGVVAAPPGGEFVEGQQVAAMLGGMGRTFDGGYAEYTSVPATQVIPFRSELDWATLGAIPEMLQTAHGSLTVGLAAQAGQTLLIRGGTSSVGMAAAILAKDRGLTVLSTTRQPARAAALEAIGVDHVLVDDGNVAAQARAIVPEGVEAALELVGTNTLPDTLRAAAVHGVVCFTGMLSNQWTVTDFYPIEYIPSGVRLTAYGGDAADLPTDVLQAYLDAVAAGRLTIPIHRTYALDEIAQAHADMEHGLATGKLVVLP
;
A
#
# COMPACT_ATOMS: atom_id res chain seq x y z
N MET A 1 -32.50 10.15 -18.12
CA MET A 1 -32.13 8.93 -17.35
C MET A 1 -30.80 9.23 -16.70
N THR A 2 -30.69 9.06 -15.40
CA THR A 2 -29.42 9.20 -14.67
C THR A 2 -28.49 8.10 -15.16
N ALA A 3 -27.24 8.42 -15.50
CA ALA A 3 -26.25 7.42 -15.90
C ALA A 3 -25.98 6.47 -14.72
N THR A 4 -25.86 5.17 -15.00
CA THR A 4 -25.52 4.15 -13.99
C THR A 4 -24.10 3.65 -14.17
N MET A 5 -23.54 3.08 -13.11
CA MET A 5 -22.21 2.48 -13.04
C MET A 5 -22.26 1.16 -12.29
N ARG A 6 -21.34 0.28 -12.56
CA ARG A 6 -21.10 -0.92 -11.75
C ARG A 6 -20.20 -0.56 -10.57
N ALA A 7 -20.55 -1.02 -9.39
CA ALA A 7 -19.77 -0.81 -8.17
C ALA A 7 -19.85 -2.04 -7.25
N VAL A 8 -18.77 -2.29 -6.52
CA VAL A 8 -18.71 -3.36 -5.50
C VAL A 8 -19.17 -2.79 -4.17
N VAL A 9 -20.32 -3.27 -3.70
CA VAL A 9 -20.94 -2.82 -2.45
C VAL A 9 -20.75 -3.87 -1.36
N LEU A 10 -20.32 -3.43 -0.19
CA LEU A 10 -20.27 -4.19 1.03
C LEU A 10 -21.43 -3.75 1.96
N ASP A 11 -22.39 -4.64 2.21
CA ASP A 11 -23.55 -4.35 3.07
C ASP A 11 -23.25 -4.61 4.55
N ALA A 12 -22.41 -5.59 4.82
CA ALA A 12 -21.99 -5.98 6.17
C ALA A 12 -20.68 -6.79 6.07
N PRO A 13 -19.87 -6.82 7.15
CA PRO A 13 -18.66 -7.65 7.19
C PRO A 13 -18.94 -9.13 6.93
N GLY A 14 -17.96 -9.81 6.29
CA GLY A 14 -18.08 -11.24 5.98
C GLY A 14 -16.96 -11.80 5.10
N PRO A 15 -17.12 -13.03 4.58
CA PRO A 15 -16.19 -13.66 3.66
C PRO A 15 -16.15 -12.95 2.30
N PRO A 16 -15.22 -13.27 1.38
CA PRO A 16 -15.10 -12.57 0.10
C PRO A 16 -16.38 -12.46 -0.72
N GLU A 17 -17.26 -13.42 -0.63
CA GLU A 17 -18.53 -13.51 -1.37
C GLU A 17 -19.58 -12.47 -0.94
N VAL A 18 -19.34 -11.73 0.16
CA VAL A 18 -20.22 -10.61 0.56
C VAL A 18 -20.02 -9.37 -0.32
N LEU A 19 -18.93 -9.32 -1.07
CA LEU A 19 -18.66 -8.26 -2.05
C LEU A 19 -19.59 -8.44 -3.25
N ARG A 20 -20.58 -7.54 -3.39
CA ARG A 20 -21.64 -7.63 -4.40
C ARG A 20 -21.48 -6.51 -5.42
N ILE A 21 -21.46 -6.89 -6.71
CA ILE A 21 -21.55 -5.90 -7.78
C ILE A 21 -23.02 -5.44 -7.88
N ARG A 22 -23.22 -4.12 -7.92
CA ARG A 22 -24.52 -3.48 -8.11
C ARG A 22 -24.43 -2.38 -9.15
N GLU A 23 -25.55 -2.12 -9.79
CA GLU A 23 -25.74 -0.87 -10.54
C GLU A 23 -26.14 0.25 -9.59
N LEU A 24 -25.35 1.30 -9.55
CA LEU A 24 -25.58 2.52 -8.79
C LEU A 24 -25.65 3.70 -9.75
N ALA A 25 -26.26 4.81 -9.32
CA ALA A 25 -26.15 6.06 -10.05
C ALA A 25 -24.69 6.53 -10.07
N VAL A 26 -24.23 7.03 -11.21
CA VAL A 26 -22.93 7.72 -11.27
C VAL A 26 -22.97 8.92 -10.32
N PRO A 27 -21.96 9.13 -9.45
CA PRO A 27 -21.95 10.25 -8.52
C PRO A 27 -22.08 11.59 -9.24
N GLU A 28 -22.95 12.46 -8.73
CA GLU A 28 -23.07 13.80 -9.28
C GLU A 28 -21.82 14.65 -8.94
N PRO A 29 -21.32 15.45 -9.91
CA PRO A 29 -20.25 16.40 -9.65
C PRO A 29 -20.64 17.38 -8.54
N ARG A 30 -19.74 17.62 -7.61
CA ARG A 30 -19.96 18.58 -6.52
C ARG A 30 -18.74 19.49 -6.31
N PRO A 31 -18.94 20.74 -5.84
CA PRO A 31 -17.84 21.67 -5.64
C PRO A 31 -16.74 21.10 -4.74
N GLY A 32 -15.49 21.27 -5.14
CA GLY A 32 -14.30 20.77 -4.40
C GLY A 32 -14.07 19.26 -4.50
N TRP A 33 -14.85 18.53 -5.30
CA TRP A 33 -14.69 17.09 -5.54
C TRP A 33 -14.48 16.80 -7.01
N VAL A 34 -13.59 15.88 -7.32
CA VAL A 34 -13.30 15.39 -8.67
C VAL A 34 -14.08 14.11 -8.90
N LEU A 35 -14.86 14.06 -9.98
CA LEU A 35 -15.42 12.81 -10.47
C LEU A 35 -14.37 12.14 -11.37
N ILE A 36 -13.96 10.94 -11.01
CA ILE A 36 -12.97 10.15 -11.72
C ILE A 36 -13.68 8.98 -12.40
N ARG A 37 -13.47 8.80 -13.72
CA ARG A 37 -13.74 7.52 -14.38
C ARG A 37 -12.57 6.60 -14.07
N VAL A 38 -12.83 5.60 -13.25
CA VAL A 38 -11.81 4.64 -12.82
C VAL A 38 -11.40 3.74 -14.00
N LYS A 39 -10.12 3.55 -14.16
CA LYS A 39 -9.52 2.66 -15.16
C LYS A 39 -8.84 1.47 -14.54
N ALA A 40 -8.35 1.63 -13.32
CA ALA A 40 -7.77 0.57 -12.51
C ALA A 40 -7.75 0.98 -11.05
N PHE A 41 -7.70 -0.01 -10.16
CA PHE A 41 -7.42 0.17 -8.74
C PHE A 41 -6.65 -1.02 -8.19
N GLY A 42 -5.80 -0.78 -7.22
CA GLY A 42 -5.13 -1.83 -6.47
C GLY A 42 -6.00 -2.34 -5.32
N ILE A 43 -5.72 -3.56 -4.86
CA ILE A 43 -6.32 -4.13 -3.65
C ILE A 43 -5.32 -4.03 -2.51
N ASN A 44 -5.78 -3.59 -1.34
CA ASN A 44 -4.97 -3.36 -0.17
C ASN A 44 -5.51 -4.10 1.06
N ARG A 45 -4.65 -4.35 2.05
CA ARG A 45 -5.08 -4.93 3.35
C ARG A 45 -6.16 -4.09 4.05
N SER A 46 -6.22 -2.80 3.77
CA SER A 46 -7.24 -1.89 4.28
C SER A 46 -8.65 -2.34 3.95
N GLU A 47 -8.89 -2.72 2.69
CA GLU A 47 -10.20 -3.23 2.26
C GLU A 47 -10.52 -4.60 2.86
N LEU A 48 -9.49 -5.45 3.02
CA LEU A 48 -9.66 -6.72 3.74
C LEU A 48 -10.09 -6.47 5.20
N HIS A 49 -9.42 -5.55 5.91
CA HIS A 49 -9.79 -5.20 7.27
C HIS A 49 -11.20 -4.62 7.35
N THR A 50 -11.60 -3.80 6.38
CA THR A 50 -12.98 -3.28 6.30
C THR A 50 -13.98 -4.40 6.06
N ARG A 51 -13.69 -5.30 5.11
CA ARG A 51 -14.56 -6.44 4.82
C ARG A 51 -14.70 -7.40 6.01
N LEU A 52 -13.65 -7.60 6.79
CA LEU A 52 -13.66 -8.43 8.00
C LEU A 52 -14.28 -7.72 9.21
N GLY A 53 -14.68 -6.45 9.11
CA GLY A 53 -15.23 -5.67 10.22
C GLY A 53 -14.19 -5.23 11.24
N LEU A 54 -12.91 -5.25 10.90
CA LEU A 54 -11.80 -4.85 11.77
C LEU A 54 -11.52 -3.34 11.68
N ALA A 55 -11.92 -2.70 10.59
CA ALA A 55 -11.74 -1.25 10.41
C ALA A 55 -12.78 -0.46 11.21
N GLN A 56 -12.34 0.55 11.93
CA GLN A 56 -13.22 1.43 12.70
C GLN A 56 -13.80 2.57 11.83
N GLY A 57 -14.95 3.10 12.22
CA GLY A 57 -15.55 4.29 11.59
C GLY A 57 -16.17 4.06 10.22
N VAL A 58 -16.41 2.81 9.82
CA VAL A 58 -17.08 2.47 8.56
C VAL A 58 -18.57 2.31 8.78
N THR A 59 -19.38 2.97 7.95
CA THR A 59 -20.83 2.82 7.90
C THR A 59 -21.21 2.06 6.63
N PHE A 60 -21.97 0.98 6.78
CA PHE A 60 -22.48 0.17 5.67
C PHE A 60 -23.91 0.58 5.28
N PRO A 61 -24.32 0.41 4.00
CA PRO A 61 -23.56 -0.13 2.89
C PRO A 61 -22.42 0.83 2.46
N ARG A 62 -21.34 0.28 1.88
CA ARG A 62 -20.17 1.04 1.43
C ARG A 62 -19.58 0.46 0.14
N VAL A 63 -19.28 1.32 -0.84
CA VAL A 63 -18.36 0.98 -1.94
C VAL A 63 -16.93 1.05 -1.39
N LEU A 64 -16.21 -0.07 -1.40
CA LEU A 64 -14.85 -0.15 -0.90
C LEU A 64 -13.84 0.50 -1.87
N GLY A 65 -12.55 0.42 -1.51
CA GLY A 65 -11.43 0.88 -2.32
C GLY A 65 -10.84 2.19 -1.82
N ILE A 66 -9.62 2.10 -1.26
CA ILE A 66 -8.90 3.27 -0.74
C ILE A 66 -8.03 3.96 -1.79
N GLU A 67 -8.06 3.48 -3.04
CA GLU A 67 -7.37 4.09 -4.16
C GLU A 67 -8.15 3.94 -5.47
N ALA A 68 -7.86 4.81 -6.43
CA ALA A 68 -8.30 4.72 -7.80
C ALA A 68 -7.31 5.43 -8.73
N THR A 69 -7.13 4.87 -9.92
CA THR A 69 -6.38 5.49 -11.02
C THR A 69 -7.29 5.57 -12.24
N GLY A 70 -7.32 6.72 -12.90
CA GLY A 70 -8.22 6.90 -14.02
C GLY A 70 -8.10 8.27 -14.67
N VAL A 71 -9.20 8.74 -15.22
CA VAL A 71 -9.28 10.06 -15.86
C VAL A 71 -10.40 10.90 -15.23
N VAL A 72 -10.17 12.19 -15.16
CA VAL A 72 -11.18 13.16 -14.71
C VAL A 72 -12.39 13.09 -15.65
N ALA A 73 -13.54 12.75 -15.12
CA ALA A 73 -14.82 12.74 -15.85
C ALA A 73 -15.60 14.05 -15.68
N ALA A 74 -15.49 14.67 -14.49
CA ALA A 74 -16.00 16.02 -14.25
C ALA A 74 -15.10 16.71 -13.22
N PRO A 75 -14.47 17.84 -13.59
CA PRO A 75 -13.62 18.60 -12.70
C PRO A 75 -14.44 19.47 -11.73
N PRO A 76 -13.88 19.79 -10.55
CA PRO A 76 -14.53 20.71 -9.60
C PRO A 76 -14.48 22.17 -10.02
N GLY A 77 -13.72 22.47 -11.08
CA GLY A 77 -13.36 23.79 -11.60
C GLY A 77 -11.90 24.14 -11.34
N GLY A 78 -11.25 24.78 -12.31
CA GLY A 78 -9.94 25.46 -12.20
C GLY A 78 -8.70 24.60 -12.24
N GLU A 79 -8.54 23.63 -11.39
CA GLU A 79 -7.25 22.89 -11.22
C GLU A 79 -7.16 21.64 -12.12
N PHE A 80 -8.29 21.02 -12.45
CA PHE A 80 -8.34 19.79 -13.23
C PHE A 80 -9.10 20.01 -14.53
N VAL A 81 -8.74 19.25 -15.56
CA VAL A 81 -9.45 19.26 -16.85
C VAL A 81 -10.01 17.87 -17.17
N GLU A 82 -11.14 17.81 -17.86
CA GLU A 82 -11.72 16.54 -18.30
C GLU A 82 -10.73 15.75 -19.15
N GLY A 83 -10.64 14.44 -18.92
CA GLY A 83 -9.69 13.53 -19.57
C GLY A 83 -8.30 13.51 -18.97
N GLN A 84 -7.97 14.38 -18.01
CA GLN A 84 -6.69 14.37 -17.32
C GLN A 84 -6.47 13.07 -16.54
N GLN A 85 -5.29 12.45 -16.67
CA GLN A 85 -4.92 11.27 -15.88
C GLN A 85 -4.65 11.66 -14.43
N VAL A 86 -5.24 10.90 -13.52
CA VAL A 86 -5.18 11.15 -12.07
C VAL A 86 -5.12 9.86 -11.28
N ALA A 87 -4.48 9.95 -10.12
CA ALA A 87 -4.56 8.98 -9.03
C ALA A 87 -5.24 9.64 -7.83
N ALA A 88 -6.00 8.86 -7.07
CA ALA A 88 -6.59 9.28 -5.80
C ALA A 88 -6.41 8.16 -4.78
N MET A 89 -6.15 8.52 -3.51
CA MET A 89 -5.96 7.53 -2.47
C MET A 89 -6.21 8.07 -1.07
N LEU A 90 -6.54 7.17 -0.15
CA LEU A 90 -6.63 7.41 1.30
C LEU A 90 -7.68 8.48 1.70
N GLY A 91 -7.44 9.26 2.75
CA GLY A 91 -8.29 10.39 3.19
C GLY A 91 -9.75 10.04 3.48
N GLY A 92 -10.06 8.79 3.83
CA GLY A 92 -11.44 8.33 4.09
C GLY A 92 -12.12 7.63 2.93
N MET A 93 -11.49 7.58 1.75
CA MET A 93 -11.97 6.86 0.56
C MET A 93 -12.24 5.38 0.89
N GLY A 94 -13.40 4.85 0.51
CA GLY A 94 -13.83 3.48 0.81
C GLY A 94 -14.18 3.22 2.27
N ARG A 95 -14.16 4.23 3.14
CA ARG A 95 -14.47 4.15 4.58
C ARG A 95 -15.53 5.15 5.00
N THR A 96 -15.22 6.45 4.99
CA THR A 96 -16.16 7.53 5.38
C THR A 96 -17.02 7.99 4.21
N PHE A 97 -16.57 7.77 2.98
CA PHE A 97 -17.31 7.96 1.73
C PHE A 97 -16.97 6.84 0.74
N ASP A 98 -17.73 6.71 -0.34
CA ASP A 98 -17.57 5.63 -1.32
C ASP A 98 -16.24 5.68 -2.05
N GLY A 99 -15.64 4.52 -2.25
CA GLY A 99 -14.29 4.33 -2.73
C GLY A 99 -14.15 3.98 -4.21
N GLY A 100 -12.98 3.43 -4.55
CA GLY A 100 -12.54 3.16 -5.92
C GLY A 100 -13.01 1.85 -6.53
N TYR A 101 -13.69 0.97 -5.79
CA TYR A 101 -14.17 -0.32 -6.32
C TYR A 101 -15.41 -0.14 -7.21
N ALA A 102 -15.32 0.71 -8.21
CA ALA A 102 -16.40 1.08 -9.11
C ALA A 102 -15.87 1.62 -10.44
N GLU A 103 -16.73 1.75 -11.43
CA GLU A 103 -16.40 2.41 -12.71
C GLU A 103 -16.21 3.93 -12.58
N TYR A 104 -16.80 4.55 -11.55
CA TYR A 104 -16.61 5.95 -11.20
C TYR A 104 -16.51 6.12 -9.69
N THR A 105 -15.71 7.10 -9.27
CA THR A 105 -15.61 7.53 -7.87
C THR A 105 -15.52 9.05 -7.79
N SER A 106 -16.08 9.62 -6.71
CA SER A 106 -16.00 11.06 -6.44
C SER A 106 -15.17 11.27 -5.17
N VAL A 107 -14.09 12.05 -5.26
CA VAL A 107 -13.14 12.28 -4.17
C VAL A 107 -12.81 13.76 -4.00
N PRO A 108 -12.45 14.22 -2.78
CA PRO A 108 -11.98 15.58 -2.57
C PRO A 108 -10.80 15.91 -3.49
N ALA A 109 -10.79 17.09 -4.08
CA ALA A 109 -9.71 17.52 -4.99
C ALA A 109 -8.31 17.46 -4.33
N THR A 110 -8.24 17.68 -3.01
CA THR A 110 -7.01 17.60 -2.22
C THR A 110 -6.39 16.20 -2.14
N GLN A 111 -7.14 15.15 -2.53
CA GLN A 111 -6.69 13.76 -2.54
C GLN A 111 -6.35 13.26 -3.95
N VAL A 112 -6.44 14.15 -4.94
CA VAL A 112 -6.22 13.81 -6.35
C VAL A 112 -4.88 14.32 -6.81
N ILE A 113 -4.05 13.41 -7.34
CA ILE A 113 -2.72 13.69 -7.84
C ILE A 113 -2.73 13.53 -9.36
N PRO A 114 -2.54 14.62 -10.14
CA PRO A 114 -2.43 14.54 -11.58
C PRO A 114 -1.09 13.94 -12.01
N PHE A 115 -1.09 13.19 -13.10
CA PHE A 115 0.13 12.67 -13.72
C PHE A 115 -0.03 12.58 -15.25
N ARG A 116 1.05 12.18 -15.94
CA ARG A 116 1.08 11.85 -17.37
C ARG A 116 1.87 10.58 -17.59
N SER A 117 1.30 9.59 -18.29
CA SER A 117 1.99 8.34 -18.58
C SER A 117 1.35 7.62 -19.76
N GLU A 118 2.17 6.90 -20.53
CA GLU A 118 1.74 5.96 -21.59
C GLU A 118 1.74 4.49 -21.10
N LEU A 119 2.00 4.25 -19.82
CA LEU A 119 1.92 2.92 -19.23
C LEU A 119 0.46 2.41 -19.28
N ASP A 120 0.29 1.10 -19.33
CA ASP A 120 -1.02 0.48 -19.28
C ASP A 120 -1.70 0.70 -17.92
N TRP A 121 -3.04 0.62 -17.92
CA TRP A 121 -3.82 0.93 -16.72
C TRP A 121 -3.60 -0.07 -15.57
N ALA A 122 -3.24 -1.33 -15.87
CA ALA A 122 -2.93 -2.28 -14.81
C ALA A 122 -1.66 -1.85 -14.05
N THR A 123 -0.63 -1.43 -14.78
CA THR A 123 0.59 -0.86 -14.20
C THR A 123 0.28 0.42 -13.41
N LEU A 124 -0.47 1.35 -13.99
CA LEU A 124 -0.84 2.61 -13.33
C LEU A 124 -1.69 2.38 -12.08
N GLY A 125 -2.62 1.41 -12.10
CA GLY A 125 -3.47 1.07 -10.97
C GLY A 125 -2.76 0.36 -9.82
N ALA A 126 -1.56 -0.17 -10.07
CA ALA A 126 -0.76 -0.82 -9.04
C ALA A 126 -0.01 0.16 -8.12
N ILE A 127 0.25 1.39 -8.61
CA ILE A 127 1.28 2.27 -8.06
C ILE A 127 0.82 3.12 -6.88
N PRO A 128 -0.35 3.82 -6.89
CA PRO A 128 -0.57 4.99 -6.03
C PRO A 128 -0.42 4.71 -4.54
N GLU A 129 -1.21 3.80 -3.99
CA GLU A 129 -1.23 3.53 -2.54
C GLU A 129 0.07 2.88 -2.07
N MET A 130 0.57 1.86 -2.79
CA MET A 130 1.80 1.18 -2.36
C MET A 130 3.02 2.10 -2.44
N LEU A 131 3.09 2.98 -3.45
CA LEU A 131 4.16 3.96 -3.58
C LEU A 131 4.08 5.00 -2.47
N GLN A 132 2.89 5.55 -2.21
CA GLN A 132 2.66 6.51 -1.14
C GLN A 132 3.08 5.93 0.22
N THR A 133 2.60 4.73 0.54
CA THR A 133 2.89 4.08 1.81
C THR A 133 4.38 3.74 1.96
N ALA A 134 5.02 3.23 0.90
CA ALA A 134 6.45 2.95 0.91
C ALA A 134 7.29 4.23 1.00
N HIS A 135 6.96 5.26 0.18
CA HIS A 135 7.66 6.55 0.18
C HIS A 135 7.58 7.23 1.54
N GLY A 136 6.37 7.37 2.09
CA GLY A 136 6.16 8.00 3.38
C GLY A 136 6.79 7.22 4.54
N SER A 137 6.75 5.88 4.51
CA SER A 137 7.45 5.06 5.51
C SER A 137 8.96 5.31 5.49
N LEU A 138 9.57 5.42 4.30
CA LEU A 138 11.01 5.67 4.17
C LEU A 138 11.40 7.11 4.50
N THR A 139 10.55 8.11 4.19
CA THR A 139 10.85 9.53 4.38
C THR A 139 10.40 10.04 5.74
N VAL A 140 9.11 9.92 6.05
CA VAL A 140 8.51 10.43 7.29
C VAL A 140 8.76 9.49 8.45
N GLY A 141 8.48 8.18 8.26
CA GLY A 141 8.57 7.19 9.32
C GLY A 141 10.00 6.88 9.75
N LEU A 142 10.90 6.67 8.80
CA LEU A 142 12.28 6.23 9.03
C LEU A 142 13.32 7.36 8.88
N ALA A 143 13.02 8.41 8.13
CA ALA A 143 13.99 9.41 7.70
C ALA A 143 15.26 8.77 7.08
N ALA A 144 15.06 7.71 6.28
CA ALA A 144 16.11 6.85 5.77
C ALA A 144 17.06 7.59 4.82
N GLN A 145 18.37 7.36 4.98
CA GLN A 145 19.43 8.03 4.24
C GLN A 145 20.22 7.03 3.38
N ALA A 146 20.78 7.52 2.26
CA ALA A 146 21.70 6.73 1.45
C ALA A 146 22.86 6.17 2.28
N GLY A 147 23.27 4.93 1.98
CA GLY A 147 24.34 4.22 2.68
C GLY A 147 23.89 3.49 3.95
N GLN A 148 22.68 3.71 4.44
CA GLN A 148 22.13 2.96 5.57
C GLN A 148 21.70 1.54 5.16
N THR A 149 21.59 0.67 6.14
CA THR A 149 21.00 -0.66 6.01
C THR A 149 19.55 -0.63 6.48
N LEU A 150 18.66 -1.11 5.62
CA LEU A 150 17.22 -1.22 5.88
C LEU A 150 16.80 -2.68 5.97
N LEU A 151 16.14 -3.05 7.06
CA LEU A 151 15.39 -4.31 7.17
C LEU A 151 13.92 -4.07 6.81
N ILE A 152 13.38 -4.85 5.87
CA ILE A 152 11.94 -4.84 5.54
C ILE A 152 11.33 -6.16 5.99
N ARG A 153 10.51 -6.13 7.03
CA ARG A 153 9.76 -7.30 7.48
C ARG A 153 8.40 -7.36 6.78
N GLY A 154 8.09 -8.48 6.11
CA GLY A 154 6.95 -8.60 5.20
C GLY A 154 7.28 -8.19 3.75
N GLY A 155 8.50 -8.47 3.32
CA GLY A 155 9.07 -8.00 2.06
C GLY A 155 8.34 -8.41 0.79
N THR A 156 7.65 -9.55 0.76
CA THR A 156 6.89 -10.02 -0.43
C THR A 156 5.50 -9.40 -0.56
N SER A 157 5.10 -8.49 0.34
CA SER A 157 3.90 -7.67 0.16
C SER A 157 4.14 -6.56 -0.89
N SER A 158 3.06 -6.00 -1.44
CA SER A 158 3.16 -4.90 -2.41
C SER A 158 3.97 -3.71 -1.85
N VAL A 159 3.65 -3.28 -0.62
CA VAL A 159 4.36 -2.18 0.06
C VAL A 159 5.81 -2.57 0.37
N GLY A 160 6.06 -3.83 0.80
CA GLY A 160 7.41 -4.31 1.07
C GLY A 160 8.31 -4.32 -0.17
N MET A 161 7.79 -4.79 -1.30
CA MET A 161 8.51 -4.76 -2.58
C MET A 161 8.73 -3.33 -3.08
N ALA A 162 7.70 -2.46 -2.99
CA ALA A 162 7.85 -1.04 -3.35
C ALA A 162 8.90 -0.33 -2.48
N ALA A 163 8.90 -0.59 -1.16
CA ALA A 163 9.89 -0.04 -0.24
C ALA A 163 11.32 -0.53 -0.57
N ALA A 164 11.48 -1.80 -0.93
CA ALA A 164 12.78 -2.34 -1.36
C ALA A 164 13.29 -1.63 -2.62
N ILE A 165 12.45 -1.50 -3.65
CA ILE A 165 12.78 -0.83 -4.91
C ILE A 165 13.20 0.63 -4.65
N LEU A 166 12.38 1.38 -3.88
CA LEU A 166 12.70 2.77 -3.53
C LEU A 166 13.97 2.90 -2.69
N ALA A 167 14.19 1.99 -1.76
CA ALA A 167 15.39 1.99 -0.91
C ALA A 167 16.64 1.72 -1.76
N LYS A 168 16.58 0.78 -2.69
CA LYS A 168 17.70 0.51 -3.62
C LYS A 168 17.99 1.71 -4.52
N ASP A 169 16.97 2.35 -5.09
CA ASP A 169 17.11 3.55 -5.91
C ASP A 169 17.77 4.70 -5.12
N ARG A 170 17.52 4.77 -3.81
CA ARG A 170 18.13 5.75 -2.89
C ARG A 170 19.52 5.35 -2.36
N GLY A 171 20.05 4.19 -2.75
CA GLY A 171 21.39 3.73 -2.36
C GLY A 171 21.46 3.12 -0.96
N LEU A 172 20.38 2.53 -0.44
CA LEU A 172 20.41 1.74 0.78
C LEU A 172 20.84 0.29 0.51
N THR A 173 21.40 -0.35 1.53
CA THR A 173 21.53 -1.82 1.58
C THR A 173 20.25 -2.39 2.15
N VAL A 174 19.62 -3.32 1.43
CA VAL A 174 18.28 -3.83 1.79
C VAL A 174 18.36 -5.30 2.22
N LEU A 175 17.94 -5.56 3.46
CA LEU A 175 17.58 -6.88 3.97
C LEU A 175 16.05 -6.99 3.89
N SER A 176 15.52 -8.08 3.33
CA SER A 176 14.07 -8.24 3.21
C SER A 176 13.63 -9.65 3.53
N THR A 177 12.45 -9.80 4.16
CA THR A 177 12.01 -11.10 4.66
C THR A 177 10.93 -11.74 3.81
N THR A 178 10.94 -13.07 3.77
CA THR A 178 9.83 -13.89 3.28
C THR A 178 9.61 -15.10 4.21
N ARG A 179 8.35 -15.49 4.41
CA ARG A 179 8.03 -16.76 5.11
C ARG A 179 8.19 -17.99 4.22
N GLN A 180 8.27 -17.78 2.90
CA GLN A 180 8.33 -18.84 1.91
C GLN A 180 9.64 -18.75 1.13
N PRO A 181 10.60 -19.70 1.34
CA PRO A 181 11.89 -19.68 0.65
C PRO A 181 11.75 -19.61 -0.88
N ALA A 182 10.72 -20.23 -1.44
CA ALA A 182 10.43 -20.20 -2.88
C ALA A 182 10.18 -18.79 -3.44
N ARG A 183 9.88 -17.79 -2.59
CA ARG A 183 9.68 -16.39 -2.98
C ARG A 183 10.95 -15.53 -2.89
N ALA A 184 12.08 -16.10 -2.47
CA ALA A 184 13.34 -15.37 -2.36
C ALA A 184 13.75 -14.74 -3.70
N ALA A 185 13.68 -15.52 -4.78
CA ALA A 185 14.03 -15.05 -6.12
C ALA A 185 13.24 -13.80 -6.57
N ALA A 186 11.99 -13.63 -6.12
CA ALA A 186 11.20 -12.43 -6.42
C ALA A 186 11.73 -11.17 -5.70
N LEU A 187 12.33 -11.31 -4.52
CA LEU A 187 12.97 -10.22 -3.81
C LEU A 187 14.36 -9.90 -4.40
N GLU A 188 15.12 -10.92 -4.75
CA GLU A 188 16.41 -10.76 -5.44
C GLU A 188 16.25 -10.03 -6.78
N ALA A 189 15.21 -10.38 -7.55
CA ALA A 189 14.92 -9.78 -8.85
C ALA A 189 14.64 -8.27 -8.79
N ILE A 190 14.20 -7.73 -7.64
CA ILE A 190 13.99 -6.30 -7.43
C ILE A 190 15.18 -5.61 -6.72
N GLY A 191 16.31 -6.31 -6.59
CA GLY A 191 17.57 -5.75 -6.09
C GLY A 191 17.76 -5.83 -4.58
N VAL A 192 17.00 -6.66 -3.86
CA VAL A 192 17.25 -6.94 -2.43
C VAL A 192 18.63 -7.58 -2.26
N ASP A 193 19.46 -7.03 -1.37
CA ASP A 193 20.84 -7.50 -1.16
C ASP A 193 20.87 -8.80 -0.35
N HIS A 194 19.99 -8.93 0.65
CA HIS A 194 19.92 -10.10 1.51
C HIS A 194 18.47 -10.51 1.77
N VAL A 195 18.11 -11.73 1.35
CA VAL A 195 16.79 -12.29 1.65
C VAL A 195 16.88 -13.17 2.89
N LEU A 196 16.05 -12.87 3.87
CA LEU A 196 15.93 -13.61 5.13
C LEU A 196 14.64 -14.43 5.14
N VAL A 197 14.74 -15.68 5.60
CA VAL A 197 13.56 -16.51 5.83
C VAL A 197 13.01 -16.21 7.22
N ASP A 198 11.78 -15.66 7.28
CA ASP A 198 11.15 -15.31 8.55
C ASP A 198 10.62 -16.56 9.26
N ASP A 199 11.44 -17.09 10.15
CA ASP A 199 11.18 -18.20 11.06
C ASP A 199 10.81 -17.73 12.48
N GLY A 200 10.64 -16.42 12.67
CA GLY A 200 10.39 -15.78 13.97
C GLY A 200 11.65 -15.24 14.66
N ASN A 201 12.85 -15.47 14.09
CA ASN A 201 14.14 -15.02 14.66
C ASN A 201 14.94 -14.19 13.65
N VAL A 202 14.28 -13.21 13.04
CA VAL A 202 14.87 -12.34 12.00
C VAL A 202 15.97 -11.45 12.59
N ALA A 203 15.86 -11.05 13.84
CA ALA A 203 16.90 -10.23 14.50
C ALA A 203 18.27 -10.92 14.51
N ALA A 204 18.32 -12.22 14.83
CA ALA A 204 19.59 -12.96 14.83
C ALA A 204 20.14 -13.11 13.41
N GLN A 205 19.30 -13.37 12.41
CA GLN A 205 19.71 -13.46 11.01
C GLN A 205 20.25 -12.11 10.50
N ALA A 206 19.57 -11.01 10.79
CA ALA A 206 20.01 -9.67 10.41
C ALA A 206 21.35 -9.30 11.06
N ARG A 207 21.54 -9.60 12.36
CA ARG A 207 22.78 -9.33 13.08
C ARG A 207 23.94 -10.25 12.66
N ALA A 208 23.69 -11.40 12.08
CA ALA A 208 24.73 -12.21 11.46
C ALA A 208 25.33 -11.53 10.22
N ILE A 209 24.55 -10.67 9.54
CA ILE A 209 24.98 -9.87 8.37
C ILE A 209 25.52 -8.50 8.82
N VAL A 210 24.79 -7.84 9.74
CA VAL A 210 25.09 -6.51 10.26
C VAL A 210 25.21 -6.61 11.79
N PRO A 211 26.40 -6.94 12.35
CA PRO A 211 26.57 -7.25 13.78
C PRO A 211 26.07 -6.14 14.72
N GLU A 212 26.25 -4.87 14.34
CA GLU A 212 25.79 -3.71 15.12
C GLU A 212 24.26 -3.49 15.03
N GLY A 213 23.57 -4.21 14.14
CA GLY A 213 22.16 -4.04 13.82
C GLY A 213 21.91 -3.06 12.66
N VAL A 214 20.68 -3.05 12.17
CA VAL A 214 20.28 -2.20 11.04
C VAL A 214 19.93 -0.78 11.51
N GLU A 215 20.27 0.25 10.73
CA GLU A 215 19.94 1.63 11.06
C GLU A 215 18.46 1.95 10.88
N ALA A 216 17.78 1.23 9.98
CA ALA A 216 16.37 1.41 9.70
C ALA A 216 15.68 0.04 9.60
N ALA A 217 14.44 -0.06 10.09
CA ALA A 217 13.60 -1.24 9.90
C ALA A 217 12.15 -0.85 9.64
N LEU A 218 11.56 -1.43 8.60
CA LEU A 218 10.16 -1.27 8.23
C LEU A 218 9.39 -2.52 8.65
N GLU A 219 8.46 -2.35 9.59
CA GLU A 219 7.60 -3.43 10.10
C GLU A 219 6.25 -3.40 9.38
N LEU A 220 5.96 -4.42 8.57
CA LEU A 220 4.73 -4.57 7.81
C LEU A 220 3.86 -5.74 8.27
N VAL A 221 4.39 -6.60 9.17
CA VAL A 221 3.68 -7.81 9.59
C VAL A 221 2.72 -7.53 10.72
N GLY A 222 3.19 -6.89 11.79
CA GLY A 222 2.32 -6.56 12.90
C GLY A 222 3.00 -6.60 14.27
N THR A 223 2.20 -6.41 15.32
CA THR A 223 2.71 -6.34 16.71
C THR A 223 3.29 -7.64 17.22
N ASN A 224 2.93 -8.79 16.62
CA ASN A 224 3.48 -10.11 16.95
C ASN A 224 4.96 -10.27 16.52
N THR A 225 5.41 -9.55 15.50
CA THR A 225 6.80 -9.57 15.01
C THR A 225 7.60 -8.35 15.44
N LEU A 226 6.94 -7.27 15.84
CA LEU A 226 7.56 -6.00 16.21
C LEU A 226 8.67 -6.12 17.27
N PRO A 227 8.55 -6.94 18.36
CA PRO A 227 9.63 -7.08 19.33
C PRO A 227 10.92 -7.67 18.73
N ASP A 228 10.81 -8.59 17.79
CA ASP A 228 11.96 -9.16 17.08
C ASP A 228 12.56 -8.16 16.12
N THR A 229 11.73 -7.42 15.38
CA THR A 229 12.18 -6.34 14.49
C THR A 229 12.91 -5.23 15.25
N LEU A 230 12.44 -4.87 16.45
CA LEU A 230 13.13 -3.92 17.32
C LEU A 230 14.52 -4.42 17.76
N ARG A 231 14.67 -5.71 18.04
CA ARG A 231 15.97 -6.30 18.39
C ARG A 231 16.96 -6.35 17.23
N ALA A 232 16.49 -6.30 15.98
CA ALA A 232 17.35 -6.23 14.81
C ALA A 232 18.01 -4.86 14.65
N ALA A 233 17.41 -3.80 15.19
CA ALA A 233 17.88 -2.43 15.02
C ALA A 233 19.16 -2.14 15.83
N ALA A 234 20.01 -1.29 15.29
CA ALA A 234 21.18 -0.73 15.96
C ALA A 234 20.78 0.27 17.06
N VAL A 235 21.72 0.58 17.95
CA VAL A 235 21.59 1.74 18.85
C VAL A 235 21.45 3.00 17.98
N HIS A 236 20.45 3.84 18.27
CA HIS A 236 19.98 4.97 17.46
C HIS A 236 19.28 4.61 16.14
N GLY A 237 19.09 3.32 15.83
CA GLY A 237 18.28 2.87 14.72
C GLY A 237 16.81 3.22 14.91
N VAL A 238 16.07 3.27 13.80
CA VAL A 238 14.64 3.59 13.76
C VAL A 238 13.86 2.41 13.24
N VAL A 239 12.83 1.99 13.97
CA VAL A 239 11.85 1.00 13.52
C VAL A 239 10.53 1.70 13.25
N CYS A 240 10.03 1.63 12.03
CA CYS A 240 8.74 2.20 11.65
C CYS A 240 7.69 1.11 11.52
N PHE A 241 6.64 1.19 12.34
CA PHE A 241 5.46 0.32 12.23
C PHE A 241 4.49 0.92 11.21
N THR A 242 4.25 0.21 10.11
CA THR A 242 3.36 0.68 9.03
C THR A 242 2.30 -0.36 8.67
N GLY A 243 2.65 -1.64 8.61
CA GLY A 243 1.75 -2.68 8.10
C GLY A 243 1.21 -3.62 9.17
N MET A 244 0.12 -4.32 8.82
CA MET A 244 -0.62 -5.21 9.72
C MET A 244 -1.01 -6.50 8.99
N LEU A 245 -0.05 -7.13 8.28
CA LEU A 245 -0.29 -8.35 7.51
C LEU A 245 -0.79 -9.52 8.36
N SER A 246 -0.46 -9.53 9.66
CA SER A 246 -0.93 -10.54 10.62
C SER A 246 -2.32 -10.27 11.19
N ASN A 247 -2.95 -9.13 10.86
CA ASN A 247 -4.18 -8.61 11.49
C ASN A 247 -4.01 -8.31 13.00
N GLN A 248 -2.78 -8.10 13.48
CA GLN A 248 -2.47 -7.73 14.86
C GLN A 248 -1.76 -6.39 14.91
N TRP A 249 -2.39 -5.38 15.52
CA TRP A 249 -1.89 -3.99 15.57
C TRP A 249 -1.97 -3.33 16.94
N THR A 250 -2.40 -4.06 17.96
CA THR A 250 -2.39 -3.59 19.34
C THR A 250 -1.39 -4.36 20.17
N VAL A 251 -0.70 -3.67 21.07
CA VAL A 251 0.19 -4.29 22.07
C VAL A 251 -0.52 -4.21 23.41
N THR A 252 -0.84 -5.38 23.97
CA THR A 252 -1.39 -5.48 25.33
C THR A 252 -0.27 -5.34 26.34
N ASP A 253 -0.52 -4.67 27.46
CA ASP A 253 0.40 -4.51 28.59
C ASP A 253 1.77 -3.95 28.15
N PHE A 254 1.74 -2.90 27.31
CA PHE A 254 2.95 -2.28 26.78
C PHE A 254 3.81 -1.66 27.88
N TYR A 255 4.96 -2.29 28.16
CA TYR A 255 5.98 -1.77 29.11
C TYR A 255 7.19 -1.28 28.30
N PRO A 256 7.33 0.02 28.03
CA PRO A 256 8.30 0.56 27.06
C PRO A 256 9.75 0.15 27.33
N ILE A 257 10.20 0.12 28.60
CA ILE A 257 11.61 -0.17 28.96
C ILE A 257 12.02 -1.61 28.62
N GLU A 258 11.08 -2.55 28.69
CA GLU A 258 11.34 -3.96 28.30
C GLU A 258 11.04 -4.21 26.82
N TYR A 259 10.07 -3.45 26.27
CA TYR A 259 9.61 -3.67 24.91
C TYR A 259 10.54 -3.07 23.84
N ILE A 260 11.08 -1.88 24.10
CA ILE A 260 11.97 -1.17 23.17
C ILE A 260 13.41 -1.29 23.66
N PRO A 261 14.32 -1.89 22.87
CA PRO A 261 15.73 -1.98 23.24
C PRO A 261 16.35 -0.60 23.48
N SER A 262 17.27 -0.51 24.42
CA SER A 262 17.93 0.75 24.80
C SER A 262 18.52 1.47 23.59
N GLY A 263 18.13 2.73 23.40
CA GLY A 263 18.61 3.59 22.31
C GLY A 263 17.91 3.36 20.96
N VAL A 264 17.03 2.37 20.79
CA VAL A 264 16.21 2.17 19.59
C VAL A 264 15.02 3.12 19.61
N ARG A 265 14.67 3.65 18.46
CA ARG A 265 13.52 4.53 18.26
C ARG A 265 12.40 3.77 17.55
N LEU A 266 11.19 3.80 18.13
CA LEU A 266 9.98 3.27 17.50
C LEU A 266 9.14 4.43 16.97
N THR A 267 8.82 4.39 15.69
CA THR A 267 7.90 5.31 15.02
C THR A 267 6.76 4.53 14.39
N ALA A 268 5.74 5.23 13.91
CA ALA A 268 4.67 4.65 13.12
C ALA A 268 4.36 5.55 11.93
N TYR A 269 3.85 4.94 10.86
CA TYR A 269 3.41 5.67 9.67
C TYR A 269 2.05 5.17 9.22
N GLY A 270 1.08 6.05 9.17
CA GLY A 270 -0.30 5.78 8.75
C GLY A 270 -0.77 6.71 7.64
N GLY A 271 0.08 7.10 6.77
CA GLY A 271 0.02 7.94 5.58
C GLY A 271 -1.29 8.62 5.16
N ASP A 272 -1.14 9.72 4.41
CA ASP A 272 -2.22 10.41 3.72
C ASP A 272 -1.84 10.67 2.25
N ALA A 273 -2.80 11.01 1.39
CA ALA A 273 -2.55 11.35 -0.01
C ALA A 273 -1.52 12.48 -0.17
N ALA A 274 -1.53 13.46 0.73
CA ALA A 274 -0.60 14.58 0.73
C ALA A 274 0.88 14.18 0.93
N ASP A 275 1.14 12.97 1.44
CA ASP A 275 2.50 12.46 1.64
C ASP A 275 3.15 11.91 0.36
N LEU A 276 2.42 11.90 -0.77
CA LEU A 276 2.97 11.58 -2.08
C LEU A 276 2.96 12.83 -2.98
N PRO A 277 4.07 13.58 -3.04
CA PRO A 277 4.19 14.72 -3.94
C PRO A 277 4.00 14.32 -5.41
N THR A 278 3.39 15.20 -6.20
CA THR A 278 3.12 14.95 -7.63
C THR A 278 4.40 14.66 -8.42
N ASP A 279 5.48 15.34 -8.14
CA ASP A 279 6.79 15.13 -8.78
C ASP A 279 7.41 13.78 -8.42
N VAL A 280 7.19 13.27 -7.22
CA VAL A 280 7.62 11.92 -6.80
C VAL A 280 6.85 10.85 -7.56
N LEU A 281 5.51 10.98 -7.66
CA LEU A 281 4.70 10.06 -8.46
C LEU A 281 5.14 10.09 -9.93
N GLN A 282 5.30 11.28 -10.53
CA GLN A 282 5.70 11.42 -11.92
C GLN A 282 7.10 10.81 -12.17
N ALA A 283 8.08 11.12 -11.33
CA ALA A 283 9.44 10.58 -11.45
C ALA A 283 9.45 9.04 -11.37
N TYR A 284 8.60 8.46 -10.51
CA TYR A 284 8.47 7.01 -10.41
C TYR A 284 7.86 6.40 -11.68
N LEU A 285 6.78 7.00 -12.21
CA LEU A 285 6.16 6.59 -13.47
C LEU A 285 7.15 6.67 -14.64
N ASP A 286 7.93 7.74 -14.72
CA ASP A 286 8.95 7.93 -15.75
C ASP A 286 10.08 6.89 -15.63
N ALA A 287 10.46 6.53 -14.41
CA ALA A 287 11.45 5.49 -14.17
C ALA A 287 10.95 4.09 -14.58
N VAL A 288 9.67 3.80 -14.33
CA VAL A 288 9.02 2.56 -14.78
C VAL A 288 8.91 2.53 -16.31
N ALA A 289 8.45 3.61 -16.93
CA ALA A 289 8.33 3.71 -18.38
C ALA A 289 9.69 3.55 -19.09
N ALA A 290 10.77 4.02 -18.46
CA ALA A 290 12.15 3.86 -18.94
C ALA A 290 12.76 2.47 -18.63
N GLY A 291 12.04 1.58 -17.97
CA GLY A 291 12.52 0.24 -17.57
C GLY A 291 13.59 0.24 -16.46
N ARG A 292 13.78 1.38 -15.76
CA ARG A 292 14.73 1.47 -14.63
C ARG A 292 14.15 0.88 -13.34
N LEU A 293 12.85 0.97 -13.16
CA LEU A 293 12.11 0.38 -12.04
C LEU A 293 11.05 -0.58 -12.57
N THR A 294 10.70 -1.57 -11.76
CA THR A 294 9.65 -2.54 -12.06
C THR A 294 8.50 -2.43 -11.07
N ILE A 295 7.29 -2.75 -11.52
CA ILE A 295 6.12 -2.83 -10.65
C ILE A 295 5.79 -4.30 -10.43
N PRO A 296 5.89 -4.81 -9.21
CA PRO A 296 5.59 -6.19 -8.90
C PRO A 296 4.07 -6.42 -8.85
N ILE A 297 3.47 -6.68 -10.01
CA ILE A 297 2.05 -7.09 -10.13
C ILE A 297 1.98 -8.61 -10.09
N HIS A 298 1.22 -9.14 -9.13
CA HIS A 298 0.99 -10.57 -9.03
C HIS A 298 -0.04 -11.03 -10.07
N ARG A 299 -1.19 -10.35 -10.11
CA ARG A 299 -2.29 -10.69 -11.03
C ARG A 299 -3.22 -9.49 -11.25
N THR A 300 -3.79 -9.43 -12.45
CA THR A 300 -4.87 -8.52 -12.81
C THR A 300 -6.19 -9.28 -12.86
N TYR A 301 -7.27 -8.65 -12.38
CA TYR A 301 -8.61 -9.18 -12.31
C TYR A 301 -9.60 -8.24 -13.01
N ALA A 302 -10.71 -8.79 -13.51
CA ALA A 302 -11.88 -7.99 -13.85
C ALA A 302 -12.68 -7.66 -12.58
N LEU A 303 -13.57 -6.65 -12.64
CA LEU A 303 -14.43 -6.28 -11.52
C LEU A 303 -15.24 -7.47 -10.99
N ASP A 304 -15.72 -8.34 -11.88
CA ASP A 304 -16.49 -9.54 -11.54
C ASP A 304 -15.69 -10.58 -10.73
N GLU A 305 -14.36 -10.51 -10.76
CA GLU A 305 -13.46 -11.39 -10.02
C GLU A 305 -13.05 -10.81 -8.63
N ILE A 306 -13.69 -9.75 -8.16
CA ILE A 306 -13.30 -9.05 -6.92
C ILE A 306 -13.28 -9.97 -5.69
N ALA A 307 -14.23 -10.89 -5.57
CA ALA A 307 -14.26 -11.87 -4.48
C ALA A 307 -13.04 -12.80 -4.52
N GLN A 308 -12.66 -13.27 -5.72
CA GLN A 308 -11.46 -14.09 -5.92
C GLN A 308 -10.18 -13.31 -5.58
N ALA A 309 -10.09 -12.06 -6.00
CA ALA A 309 -8.94 -11.20 -5.69
C ALA A 309 -8.76 -10.99 -4.16
N HIS A 310 -9.87 -10.79 -3.43
CA HIS A 310 -9.87 -10.74 -1.96
C HIS A 310 -9.47 -12.07 -1.32
N ALA A 311 -9.95 -13.20 -1.85
CA ALA A 311 -9.56 -14.53 -1.37
C ALA A 311 -8.07 -14.80 -1.58
N ASP A 312 -7.52 -14.48 -2.76
CA ASP A 312 -6.09 -14.65 -3.06
C ASP A 312 -5.21 -13.81 -2.12
N MET A 313 -5.62 -12.57 -1.82
CA MET A 313 -4.92 -11.73 -0.84
C MET A 313 -5.01 -12.30 0.58
N GLU A 314 -6.19 -12.72 1.02
CA GLU A 314 -6.44 -13.24 2.37
C GLU A 314 -5.65 -14.54 2.63
N HIS A 315 -5.59 -15.43 1.66
CA HIS A 315 -4.81 -16.66 1.73
C HIS A 315 -3.29 -16.45 1.56
N GLY A 316 -2.86 -15.20 1.31
CA GLY A 316 -1.44 -14.88 1.15
C GLY A 316 -0.81 -15.49 -0.10
N LEU A 317 -1.58 -15.70 -1.14
CA LEU A 317 -1.10 -16.27 -2.42
C LEU A 317 -0.31 -15.23 -3.22
N ALA A 318 -0.59 -13.95 -3.01
CA ALA A 318 0.03 -12.86 -3.76
C ALA A 318 1.50 -12.64 -3.37
N THR A 319 2.32 -12.37 -4.38
CA THR A 319 3.65 -11.78 -4.26
C THR A 319 3.63 -10.50 -5.11
N GLY A 320 3.58 -9.34 -4.46
CA GLY A 320 3.33 -8.04 -5.13
C GLY A 320 1.86 -7.61 -5.12
N LYS A 321 1.51 -6.70 -6.02
CA LYS A 321 0.20 -6.04 -6.07
C LYS A 321 -0.85 -6.86 -6.83
N LEU A 322 -2.08 -6.84 -6.33
CA LEU A 322 -3.28 -7.28 -7.03
C LEU A 322 -3.98 -6.04 -7.61
N VAL A 323 -4.37 -6.08 -8.87
CA VAL A 323 -4.97 -4.95 -9.59
C VAL A 323 -6.28 -5.38 -10.19
N VAL A 324 -7.28 -4.51 -10.16
CA VAL A 324 -8.58 -4.72 -10.80
C VAL A 324 -8.82 -3.68 -11.88
N LEU A 325 -9.31 -4.12 -13.02
CA LEU A 325 -9.81 -3.29 -14.13
C LEU A 325 -11.34 -3.36 -14.11
N PRO A 326 -12.04 -2.23 -13.81
CA PRO A 326 -13.51 -2.20 -13.72
C PRO A 326 -14.20 -2.28 -15.08
#